data_64f0e5b7bc22fdde9b96fbe8030dbba5
#
_entry.id   64f0e5b7bc22fdde9b96fbe8030dbba5
#
_cell.length_a   1.000
_cell.length_b   1.000
_cell.length_c   1.000
_cell.angle_alpha   90.00
_cell.angle_beta   90.00
_cell.angle_gamma   90.00
#
_symmetry.space_group_name_H-M   'P 1'
#
loop_
_entity.id
_entity.type
_entity.pdbx_description
1 polymer ?
#
loop_
_entity_poly.entity_id
_entity_poly.type
_entity_poly.pdbx_seq_one_letter_code
_entity_poly.pdbx_strand_id
1 'polypeptide(L)'
;VNPASRYIPNGFPDNVITGQLSDIFFADHQGRSGVIPPWSNGKRAKELRATMGMKPLGGIFSVGLEEAYRWKDSVQSEAETRIWVAEGIANNMRPWFAKFSGVLYDRRWLKVVEDIYDWHHRAEPYLRNVASLARVGLVYSQQTSWYYGGGRAARNAEEYIDGMYQALFEARIPFEMVHDRLLDPAHINQFKLLL
;
A
#
# COMPACT_ATOMS: atom_id res chain seq x y z
N VAL A 1 30.31 -11.00 0.30
CA VAL A 1 28.93 -10.58 -0.06
C VAL A 1 28.95 -10.25 -1.55
N ASN A 2 27.98 -10.77 -2.29
CA ASN A 2 27.89 -10.46 -3.74
C ASN A 2 27.43 -8.99 -3.91
N PRO A 3 28.23 -8.12 -4.57
CA PRO A 3 27.87 -6.71 -4.75
C PRO A 3 26.65 -6.49 -5.66
N ALA A 4 26.24 -7.51 -6.42
CA ALA A 4 25.04 -7.50 -7.23
C ALA A 4 23.77 -7.91 -6.47
N SER A 5 23.89 -8.32 -5.21
CA SER A 5 22.73 -8.68 -4.38
C SER A 5 21.84 -7.45 -4.16
N ARG A 6 20.53 -7.71 -4.16
CA ARG A 6 19.52 -6.70 -3.86
C ARG A 6 18.77 -7.07 -2.57
N TYR A 7 18.51 -6.08 -1.74
CA TYR A 7 17.76 -6.28 -0.52
C TYR A 7 16.28 -5.93 -0.74
N ILE A 8 15.44 -6.92 -0.51
CA ILE A 8 13.99 -6.82 -0.69
C ILE A 8 13.32 -7.24 0.62
N PRO A 9 13.00 -6.30 1.52
CA PRO A 9 12.25 -6.62 2.73
C PRO A 9 10.79 -6.92 2.41
N ASN A 10 10.18 -7.77 3.23
CA ASN A 10 8.77 -8.12 3.18
C ASN A 10 8.05 -7.62 4.43
N GLY A 11 6.90 -6.98 4.26
CA GLY A 11 6.02 -6.61 5.36
C GLY A 11 6.61 -5.63 6.39
N PHE A 12 7.71 -4.96 6.08
CA PHE A 12 8.37 -4.05 7.01
C PHE A 12 7.62 -2.74 7.17
N PRO A 13 7.73 -2.10 8.33
CA PRO A 13 7.20 -0.75 8.51
C PRO A 13 7.87 0.23 7.54
N ASP A 14 7.11 1.20 7.11
CA ASP A 14 7.45 2.34 6.28
C ASP A 14 8.45 3.30 6.96
N ASN A 15 9.54 2.75 7.41
CA ASN A 15 10.59 3.45 8.13
C ASN A 15 11.57 4.06 7.13
N VAL A 16 11.96 5.31 7.36
CA VAL A 16 12.88 6.05 6.49
C VAL A 16 14.20 5.31 6.29
N ILE A 17 14.74 4.70 7.35
CA ILE A 17 16.00 3.95 7.28
C ILE A 17 15.84 2.71 6.39
N THR A 18 14.76 1.95 6.59
CA THR A 18 14.48 0.77 5.76
C THR A 18 14.26 1.19 4.31
N GLY A 19 13.52 2.28 4.08
CA GLY A 19 13.31 2.84 2.74
C GLY A 19 14.61 3.24 2.05
N GLN A 20 15.54 3.83 2.77
CA GLN A 20 16.85 4.21 2.22
C GLN A 20 17.72 3.00 1.86
N LEU A 21 17.72 1.97 2.69
CA LEU A 21 18.57 0.78 2.55
C LEU A 21 18.00 -0.28 1.58
N SER A 22 16.70 -0.25 1.33
CA SER A 22 16.04 -1.23 0.46
C SER A 22 16.18 -0.84 -1.00
N ASP A 23 16.43 -1.83 -1.86
CA ASP A 23 16.41 -1.64 -3.32
C ASP A 23 14.99 -1.70 -3.88
N ILE A 24 14.18 -2.62 -3.35
CA ILE A 24 12.79 -2.88 -3.72
C ILE A 24 12.03 -3.17 -2.43
N PHE A 25 10.77 -2.89 -2.39
CA PHE A 25 9.91 -3.24 -1.25
C PHE A 25 8.66 -3.99 -1.70
N PHE A 26 8.25 -4.99 -0.92
CA PHE A 26 6.98 -5.66 -1.10
C PHE A 26 6.07 -5.41 0.09
N ALA A 27 4.94 -4.74 -0.17
CA ALA A 27 3.88 -4.60 0.81
C ALA A 27 3.15 -5.94 0.95
N ASP A 28 3.33 -6.60 2.07
CA ASP A 28 2.60 -7.82 2.41
C ASP A 28 1.26 -7.48 3.07
N HIS A 29 0.37 -6.94 2.26
CA HIS A 29 -0.98 -6.59 2.65
C HIS A 29 -1.94 -7.19 1.62
N GLN A 30 -2.32 -8.43 1.84
CA GLN A 30 -2.79 -9.35 0.79
C GLN A 30 -4.22 -9.13 0.35
N GLY A 31 -5.02 -8.46 1.14
CA GLY A 31 -6.41 -8.19 0.81
C GLY A 31 -7.15 -7.53 1.95
N ARG A 32 -8.36 -7.08 1.67
CA ARG A 32 -9.22 -6.46 2.67
C ARG A 32 -9.76 -7.50 3.62
N SER A 33 -9.65 -7.25 4.91
CA SER A 33 -10.23 -8.08 5.96
C SER A 33 -11.18 -7.26 6.84
N GLY A 34 -12.27 -7.89 7.29
CA GLY A 34 -13.22 -7.28 8.21
C GLY A 34 -13.75 -5.93 7.72
N VAL A 35 -13.58 -4.91 8.55
CA VAL A 35 -14.05 -3.54 8.33
C VAL A 35 -13.01 -2.61 7.70
N ILE A 36 -11.87 -3.12 7.31
CA ILE A 36 -10.81 -2.32 6.68
C ILE A 36 -11.37 -1.60 5.44
N PRO A 37 -11.16 -0.27 5.30
CA PRO A 37 -11.66 0.46 4.16
C PRO A 37 -11.08 -0.01 2.83
N PRO A 38 -11.82 0.08 1.71
CA PRO A 38 -11.34 -0.35 0.38
C PRO A 38 -10.06 0.36 -0.05
N TRP A 39 -9.85 1.61 0.35
CA TRP A 39 -8.68 2.43 0.01
C TRP A 39 -7.41 2.09 0.81
N SER A 40 -7.46 1.14 1.75
CA SER A 40 -6.34 0.86 2.66
C SER A 40 -5.07 0.42 1.92
N ASN A 41 -5.20 -0.29 0.80
CA ASN A 41 -4.04 -0.67 0.01
C ASN A 41 -3.37 0.54 -0.67
N GLY A 42 -4.17 1.48 -1.15
CA GLY A 42 -3.68 2.76 -1.69
C GLY A 42 -2.99 3.60 -0.63
N LYS A 43 -3.55 3.68 0.59
CA LYS A 43 -2.90 4.35 1.73
C LYS A 43 -1.54 3.72 2.01
N ARG A 44 -1.48 2.40 2.11
CA ARG A 44 -0.23 1.68 2.34
C ARG A 44 0.81 1.96 1.25
N ALA A 45 0.39 2.02 0.00
CA ALA A 45 1.27 2.38 -1.10
C ALA A 45 1.85 3.79 -0.95
N LYS A 46 1.04 4.78 -0.57
CA LYS A 46 1.48 6.16 -0.35
C LYS A 46 2.45 6.28 0.83
N GLU A 47 2.20 5.59 1.94
CA GLU A 47 3.10 5.55 3.10
C GLU A 47 4.48 5.00 2.71
N LEU A 48 4.50 3.88 1.99
CA LEU A 48 5.74 3.29 1.49
C LEU A 48 6.43 4.23 0.48
N ARG A 49 5.66 4.84 -0.40
CA ARG A 49 6.19 5.81 -1.37
C ARG A 49 6.85 7.00 -0.69
N ALA A 50 6.30 7.49 0.41
CA ALA A 50 6.87 8.58 1.19
C ALA A 50 8.31 8.29 1.65
N THR A 51 8.64 7.03 1.93
CA THR A 51 9.97 6.63 2.43
C THR A 51 10.87 6.01 1.35
N MET A 52 10.29 5.36 0.35
CA MET A 52 11.00 4.68 -0.74
C MET A 52 11.27 5.59 -1.95
N GLY A 53 10.56 6.72 -2.06
CA GLY A 53 10.64 7.59 -3.23
C GLY A 53 10.22 6.83 -4.50
N MET A 54 11.01 6.91 -5.55
CA MET A 54 10.73 6.29 -6.86
C MET A 54 11.24 4.84 -6.99
N LYS A 55 11.73 4.25 -5.92
CA LYS A 55 12.15 2.84 -5.94
C LYS A 55 10.97 1.92 -6.24
N PRO A 56 11.20 0.73 -6.85
CA PRO A 56 10.13 -0.19 -7.16
C PRO A 56 9.38 -0.65 -5.90
N LEU A 57 8.05 -0.61 -5.97
CA LEU A 57 7.15 -1.16 -4.96
C LEU A 57 6.34 -2.30 -5.54
N GLY A 58 6.28 -3.43 -4.83
CA GLY A 58 5.36 -4.52 -5.10
C GLY A 58 4.23 -4.54 -4.06
N GLY A 59 3.02 -4.82 -4.50
CA GLY A 59 1.88 -5.06 -3.64
C GLY A 59 1.47 -6.53 -3.72
N ILE A 60 1.60 -7.25 -2.62
CA ILE A 60 1.15 -8.64 -2.55
C ILE A 60 -0.37 -8.64 -2.46
N PHE A 61 -1.02 -9.46 -3.27
CA PHE A 61 -2.43 -9.74 -3.12
C PHE A 61 -2.71 -11.24 -3.15
N SER A 62 -3.75 -11.65 -2.46
CA SER A 62 -4.20 -13.04 -2.40
C SER A 62 -5.71 -13.09 -2.56
N VAL A 63 -6.20 -14.24 -2.97
CA VAL A 63 -7.64 -14.49 -3.10
C VAL A 63 -8.24 -15.18 -1.88
N GLY A 64 -7.41 -15.80 -1.06
CA GLY A 64 -7.81 -16.39 0.21
C GLY A 64 -7.32 -15.53 1.36
N LEU A 65 -8.22 -14.99 2.18
CA LEU A 65 -7.85 -14.24 3.38
C LEU A 65 -7.84 -15.15 4.61
N GLU A 66 -6.84 -14.96 5.44
CA GLU A 66 -6.78 -15.53 6.77
C GLU A 66 -7.56 -14.64 7.74
N GLU A 67 -8.82 -14.94 7.93
CA GLU A 67 -9.64 -14.30 8.96
C GLU A 67 -10.11 -15.34 9.97
N ALA A 68 -10.25 -14.92 11.21
CA ALA A 68 -10.92 -15.73 12.21
C ALA A 68 -12.33 -16.10 11.71
N TYR A 69 -12.72 -17.36 11.91
CA TYR A 69 -14.01 -17.91 11.50
C TYR A 69 -14.26 -18.04 9.99
N ARG A 70 -13.24 -17.81 9.17
CA ARG A 70 -13.35 -18.01 7.73
C ARG A 70 -13.03 -19.45 7.34
N TRP A 71 -13.76 -19.97 6.37
CA TRP A 71 -13.43 -21.27 5.76
C TRP A 71 -12.10 -21.13 4.98
N LYS A 72 -11.16 -22.04 5.22
CA LYS A 72 -9.83 -22.04 4.58
C LYS A 72 -9.87 -21.97 3.05
N ASP A 73 -10.91 -22.56 2.46
CA ASP A 73 -11.07 -22.66 1.01
C ASP A 73 -11.96 -21.56 0.42
N SER A 74 -12.42 -20.62 1.23
CA SER A 74 -13.20 -19.49 0.72
C SER A 74 -12.29 -18.48 0.02
N VAL A 75 -12.79 -17.92 -1.09
CA VAL A 75 -12.08 -16.90 -1.85
C VAL A 75 -12.82 -15.58 -1.78
N GLN A 76 -12.09 -14.50 -1.94
CA GLN A 76 -12.66 -13.18 -2.04
C GLN A 76 -13.52 -13.04 -3.29
N SER A 77 -14.49 -12.13 -3.24
CA SER A 77 -15.25 -11.79 -4.44
C SER A 77 -14.32 -11.14 -5.48
N GLU A 78 -14.72 -11.23 -6.73
CA GLU A 78 -14.05 -10.55 -7.84
C GLU A 78 -13.90 -9.05 -7.59
N ALA A 79 -14.96 -8.39 -7.14
CA ALA A 79 -14.96 -6.96 -6.86
C ALA A 79 -13.92 -6.57 -5.79
N GLU A 80 -13.85 -7.31 -4.68
CA GLU A 80 -12.87 -7.08 -3.62
C GLU A 80 -11.43 -7.24 -4.13
N THR A 81 -11.17 -8.29 -4.88
CA THR A 81 -9.84 -8.54 -5.44
C THR A 81 -9.43 -7.43 -6.42
N ARG A 82 -10.34 -7.03 -7.32
CA ARG A 82 -10.06 -5.96 -8.31
C ARG A 82 -9.85 -4.60 -7.67
N ILE A 83 -10.68 -4.21 -6.71
CA ILE A 83 -10.51 -2.94 -5.99
C ILE A 83 -9.17 -2.90 -5.27
N TRP A 84 -8.85 -3.97 -4.54
CA TRP A 84 -7.60 -4.04 -3.79
C TRP A 84 -6.36 -3.86 -4.69
N VAL A 85 -6.32 -4.57 -5.80
CA VAL A 85 -5.21 -4.49 -6.75
C VAL A 85 -5.17 -3.13 -7.45
N ALA A 86 -6.33 -2.62 -7.87
CA ALA A 86 -6.42 -1.33 -8.55
C ALA A 86 -5.93 -0.18 -7.66
N GLU A 87 -6.28 -0.17 -6.38
CA GLU A 87 -5.78 0.80 -5.40
C GLU A 87 -4.25 0.77 -5.28
N GLY A 88 -3.67 -0.42 -5.23
CA GLY A 88 -2.21 -0.58 -5.23
C GLY A 88 -1.57 -0.03 -6.50
N ILE A 89 -2.09 -0.41 -7.66
CA ILE A 89 -1.57 0.01 -8.98
C ILE A 89 -1.70 1.52 -9.17
N ALA A 90 -2.84 2.11 -8.80
CA ALA A 90 -3.07 3.56 -8.87
C ALA A 90 -2.05 4.36 -8.05
N ASN A 91 -1.47 3.75 -7.03
CA ASN A 91 -0.44 4.32 -6.17
C ASN A 91 0.95 3.72 -6.44
N ASN A 92 1.17 3.23 -7.67
CA ASN A 92 2.47 2.78 -8.19
C ASN A 92 3.02 1.50 -7.53
N MET A 93 2.15 0.63 -7.01
CA MET A 93 2.53 -0.74 -6.68
C MET A 93 2.40 -1.63 -7.91
N ARG A 94 3.34 -2.55 -8.07
CA ARG A 94 3.23 -3.63 -9.05
C ARG A 94 2.56 -4.82 -8.39
N PRO A 95 1.53 -5.41 -8.99
CA PRO A 95 0.80 -6.53 -8.38
C PRO A 95 1.67 -7.77 -8.34
N TRP A 96 1.70 -8.41 -7.19
CA TRP A 96 2.30 -9.72 -6.99
C TRP A 96 1.27 -10.66 -6.36
N PHE A 97 0.84 -11.65 -7.13
CA PHE A 97 -0.09 -12.65 -6.63
C PHE A 97 0.62 -13.69 -5.78
N ALA A 98 0.12 -13.87 -4.56
CA ALA A 98 0.57 -14.91 -3.65
C ALA A 98 -0.57 -15.88 -3.33
N LYS A 99 -0.30 -17.16 -3.47
CA LYS A 99 -1.14 -18.24 -2.97
C LYS A 99 -0.40 -18.98 -1.89
N PHE A 100 -0.89 -18.89 -0.67
CA PHE A 100 -0.36 -19.68 0.43
C PHE A 100 -0.88 -21.12 0.40
N SER A 101 -0.22 -22.01 1.11
CA SER A 101 -0.36 -23.46 1.10
C SER A 101 -1.80 -23.97 1.01
N GLY A 102 -1.97 -25.15 0.44
CA GLY A 102 -3.23 -25.84 0.29
C GLY A 102 -3.77 -25.81 -1.13
N VAL A 103 -4.83 -26.57 -1.35
CA VAL A 103 -5.56 -26.62 -2.60
C VAL A 103 -6.81 -25.76 -2.45
N LEU A 104 -6.91 -24.68 -3.22
CA LEU A 104 -8.14 -23.93 -3.33
C LEU A 104 -9.06 -24.68 -4.31
N TYR A 105 -10.07 -25.35 -3.80
CA TYR A 105 -11.07 -26.06 -4.62
C TYR A 105 -11.93 -25.10 -5.42
N ASP A 106 -12.25 -23.94 -4.87
CA ASP A 106 -12.90 -22.87 -5.61
C ASP A 106 -11.90 -22.22 -6.58
N ARG A 107 -12.18 -22.36 -7.87
CA ARG A 107 -11.31 -21.88 -8.96
C ARG A 107 -11.82 -20.60 -9.63
N ARG A 108 -12.90 -20.01 -9.14
CA ARG A 108 -13.46 -18.77 -9.73
C ARG A 108 -12.45 -17.62 -9.75
N TRP A 109 -11.51 -17.60 -8.82
CA TRP A 109 -10.44 -16.63 -8.74
C TRP A 109 -9.45 -16.67 -9.92
N LEU A 110 -9.27 -17.80 -10.59
CA LEU A 110 -8.31 -17.95 -11.70
C LEU A 110 -8.58 -16.93 -12.80
N LYS A 111 -9.83 -16.80 -13.22
CA LYS A 111 -10.21 -15.84 -14.26
C LYS A 111 -9.99 -14.40 -13.82
N VAL A 112 -10.27 -14.09 -12.57
CA VAL A 112 -10.07 -12.74 -12.00
C VAL A 112 -8.60 -12.36 -12.01
N VAL A 113 -7.72 -13.27 -11.60
CA VAL A 113 -6.27 -13.02 -11.57
C VAL A 113 -5.72 -12.92 -12.99
N GLU A 114 -6.13 -13.80 -13.90
CA GLU A 114 -5.78 -13.72 -15.33
C GLU A 114 -6.13 -12.34 -15.90
N ASP A 115 -7.36 -11.90 -15.74
CA ASP A 115 -7.85 -10.62 -16.26
C ASP A 115 -7.08 -9.42 -15.68
N ILE A 116 -6.72 -9.47 -14.40
CA ILE A 116 -5.92 -8.42 -13.75
C ILE A 116 -4.55 -8.33 -14.42
N TYR A 117 -3.87 -9.46 -14.61
CA TYR A 117 -2.54 -9.46 -15.23
C TYR A 117 -2.57 -9.12 -16.72
N ASP A 118 -3.57 -9.58 -17.45
CA ASP A 118 -3.76 -9.21 -18.85
C ASP A 118 -4.00 -7.70 -18.99
N TRP A 119 -4.85 -7.14 -18.14
CA TRP A 119 -5.07 -5.71 -18.12
C TRP A 119 -3.80 -4.95 -17.75
N HIS A 120 -3.12 -5.37 -16.69
CA HIS A 120 -1.89 -4.74 -16.22
C HIS A 120 -0.80 -4.76 -17.31
N HIS A 121 -0.63 -5.90 -17.97
CA HIS A 121 0.34 -6.04 -19.08
C HIS A 121 0.05 -5.05 -20.21
N ARG A 122 -1.20 -4.96 -20.65
CA ARG A 122 -1.59 -4.00 -21.71
C ARG A 122 -1.47 -2.54 -21.28
N ALA A 123 -1.72 -2.25 -20.00
CA ALA A 123 -1.66 -0.92 -19.45
C ALA A 123 -0.24 -0.49 -19.02
N GLU A 124 0.72 -1.41 -18.96
CA GLU A 124 2.07 -1.16 -18.44
C GLU A 124 2.76 0.09 -19.03
N PRO A 125 2.66 0.41 -20.34
CA PRO A 125 3.26 1.62 -20.89
C PRO A 125 2.72 2.92 -20.28
N TYR A 126 1.50 2.89 -19.74
CA TYR A 126 0.81 4.03 -19.13
C TYR A 126 0.95 4.08 -17.60
N LEU A 127 1.39 2.98 -16.98
CA LEU A 127 1.53 2.84 -15.53
C LEU A 127 2.94 3.20 -15.03
N ARG A 128 3.67 3.98 -15.78
CA ARG A 128 5.01 4.45 -15.43
C ARG A 128 4.91 5.78 -14.69
N ASN A 129 4.37 5.74 -13.48
CA ASN A 129 4.23 6.92 -12.65
C ASN A 129 5.60 7.50 -12.31
N VAL A 130 5.97 8.60 -12.93
CA VAL A 130 7.28 9.24 -12.76
C VAL A 130 7.27 10.39 -11.77
N ALA A 131 6.10 11.01 -11.54
CA ALA A 131 5.93 12.07 -10.55
C ALA A 131 4.46 12.18 -10.12
N SER A 132 4.23 12.55 -8.86
CA SER A 132 2.90 12.88 -8.38
C SER A 132 2.53 14.31 -8.77
N LEU A 133 1.27 14.51 -9.18
CA LEU A 133 0.70 15.83 -9.42
C LEU A 133 0.05 16.44 -8.17
N ALA A 134 0.08 15.73 -7.05
CA ALA A 134 -0.51 16.19 -5.79
C ALA A 134 0.15 17.47 -5.29
N ARG A 135 -0.70 18.38 -4.79
CA ARG A 135 -0.27 19.63 -4.16
C ARG A 135 -0.64 19.69 -2.68
N VAL A 136 -1.20 18.62 -2.15
CA VAL A 136 -1.52 18.43 -0.73
C VAL A 136 -0.66 17.30 -0.20
N GLY A 137 0.00 17.54 0.92
CA GLY A 137 0.73 16.52 1.69
C GLY A 137 0.00 16.23 2.99
N LEU A 138 -0.34 14.97 3.24
CA LEU A 138 -0.86 14.50 4.52
C LEU A 138 0.31 13.96 5.34
N VAL A 139 0.64 14.69 6.40
CA VAL A 139 1.76 14.32 7.28
C VAL A 139 1.32 13.21 8.22
N TYR A 140 2.11 12.16 8.31
CA TYR A 140 1.93 11.11 9.30
C TYR A 140 3.20 10.90 10.12
N SER A 141 3.04 10.52 11.38
CA SER A 141 4.15 10.33 12.32
C SER A 141 4.21 8.89 12.79
N GLN A 142 5.25 8.20 12.36
CA GLN A 142 5.55 6.87 12.86
C GLN A 142 5.99 6.90 14.33
N GLN A 143 6.64 7.97 14.77
CA GLN A 143 7.01 8.15 16.18
C GLN A 143 5.78 8.31 17.06
N THR A 144 4.80 9.09 16.61
CA THR A 144 3.54 9.24 17.35
C THR A 144 2.83 7.90 17.47
N SER A 145 2.73 7.13 16.40
CA SER A 145 2.11 5.80 16.42
C SER A 145 2.81 4.84 17.38
N TRP A 146 4.13 4.93 17.53
CA TRP A 146 4.89 4.01 18.39
C TRP A 146 5.02 4.45 19.85
N TYR A 147 5.16 5.73 20.09
CA TYR A 147 5.55 6.23 21.40
C TYR A 147 4.45 7.01 22.12
N TYR A 148 3.41 7.45 21.43
CA TYR A 148 2.33 8.22 22.04
C TYR A 148 1.37 7.31 22.80
N GLY A 149 1.49 7.32 24.13
CA GLY A 149 0.50 6.77 25.06
C GLY A 149 0.31 5.25 25.08
N GLY A 150 1.18 4.44 24.45
CA GLY A 150 1.08 2.98 24.42
C GLY A 150 -0.20 2.48 23.73
N GLY A 151 -0.20 1.30 23.21
CA GLY A 151 -1.20 0.56 22.42
C GLY A 151 -2.56 1.18 22.05
N ARG A 152 -3.30 1.76 22.96
CA ARG A 152 -4.61 2.37 22.69
C ARG A 152 -4.50 3.76 22.08
N ALA A 153 -3.55 4.56 22.54
CA ALA A 153 -3.35 5.91 22.01
C ALA A 153 -2.65 5.92 20.66
N ALA A 154 -1.80 4.92 20.36
CA ALA A 154 -1.26 4.71 19.04
C ALA A 154 -2.37 4.48 17.99
N ARG A 155 -3.36 3.66 18.32
CA ARG A 155 -4.55 3.48 17.47
C ARG A 155 -5.31 4.77 17.23
N ASN A 156 -5.49 5.59 18.26
CA ASN A 156 -6.19 6.87 18.12
C ASN A 156 -5.44 7.82 17.18
N ALA A 157 -4.10 7.85 17.22
CA ALA A 157 -3.32 8.67 16.30
C ALA A 157 -3.50 8.22 14.84
N GLU A 158 -3.53 6.91 14.59
CA GLU A 158 -3.82 6.36 13.26
C GLU A 158 -5.24 6.68 12.80
N GLU A 159 -6.24 6.63 13.68
CA GLU A 159 -7.62 6.97 13.35
C GLU A 159 -7.79 8.41 12.84
N TYR A 160 -7.04 9.37 13.37
CA TYR A 160 -7.04 10.75 12.87
C TYR A 160 -6.47 10.83 11.45
N ILE A 161 -5.38 10.14 11.20
CA ILE A 161 -4.78 10.08 9.86
C ILE A 161 -5.73 9.37 8.89
N ASP A 162 -6.35 8.28 9.29
CA ASP A 162 -7.34 7.55 8.48
C ASP A 162 -8.55 8.42 8.17
N GLY A 163 -9.06 9.16 9.14
CA GLY A 163 -10.18 10.09 8.93
C GLY A 163 -9.83 11.19 7.94
N MET A 164 -8.65 11.79 8.04
CA MET A 164 -8.19 12.80 7.09
C MET A 164 -7.92 12.20 5.70
N TYR A 165 -7.32 11.01 5.65
CA TYR A 165 -7.13 10.28 4.40
C TYR A 165 -8.45 10.04 3.70
N GLN A 166 -9.45 9.53 4.43
CA GLN A 166 -10.79 9.29 3.89
C GLN A 166 -11.44 10.59 3.39
N ALA A 167 -11.36 11.67 4.16
CA ALA A 167 -11.92 12.95 3.75
C ALA A 167 -11.33 13.48 2.44
N LEU A 168 -10.01 13.41 2.28
CA LEU A 168 -9.33 13.80 1.04
C LEU A 168 -9.71 12.87 -0.12
N PHE A 169 -9.78 11.57 0.15
CA PHE A 169 -10.14 10.57 -0.84
C PHE A 169 -11.58 10.78 -1.36
N GLU A 170 -12.54 10.95 -0.47
CA GLU A 170 -13.95 11.19 -0.83
C GLU A 170 -14.14 12.54 -1.53
N ALA A 171 -13.38 13.56 -1.11
CA ALA A 171 -13.38 14.87 -1.78
C ALA A 171 -12.66 14.85 -3.14
N ARG A 172 -12.04 13.73 -3.52
CA ARG A 172 -11.25 13.57 -4.76
C ARG A 172 -10.11 14.59 -4.89
N ILE A 173 -9.52 14.97 -3.77
CA ILE A 173 -8.36 15.85 -3.73
C ILE A 173 -7.10 15.01 -3.88
N PRO A 174 -6.28 15.21 -4.92
CA PRO A 174 -5.00 14.50 -5.05
C PRO A 174 -4.06 14.90 -3.91
N PHE A 175 -3.56 13.91 -3.18
CA PHE A 175 -2.62 14.12 -2.09
C PHE A 175 -1.60 12.99 -2.02
N GLU A 176 -0.48 13.27 -1.35
CA GLU A 176 0.52 12.27 -0.98
C GLU A 176 0.68 12.19 0.53
N MET A 177 1.16 11.04 1.01
CA MET A 177 1.60 10.92 2.40
C MET A 177 3.01 11.48 2.55
N VAL A 178 3.26 12.16 3.66
CA VAL A 178 4.57 12.73 4.01
C VAL A 178 4.98 12.22 5.38
N HIS A 179 6.14 11.56 5.43
CA HIS A 179 6.67 11.05 6.70
C HIS A 179 7.23 12.21 7.56
N ASP A 180 6.95 12.21 8.85
CA ASP A 180 7.34 13.28 9.80
C ASP A 180 8.86 13.58 9.82
N ARG A 181 9.70 12.62 9.48
CA ARG A 181 11.15 12.81 9.38
C ARG A 181 11.63 13.35 8.03
N LEU A 182 10.73 13.61 7.10
CA LEU A 182 11.01 14.11 5.75
C LEU A 182 10.35 15.47 5.51
N LEU A 183 10.27 16.31 6.54
CA LEU A 183 9.70 17.66 6.49
C LEU A 183 10.75 18.72 6.10
N ASP A 184 11.68 18.36 5.24
CA ASP A 184 12.67 19.27 4.69
C ASP A 184 12.28 19.77 3.29
N PRO A 185 12.87 20.88 2.81
CA PRO A 185 12.51 21.47 1.53
C PRO A 185 12.59 20.52 0.34
N ALA A 186 13.50 19.56 0.33
CA ALA A 186 13.64 18.61 -0.77
C ALA A 186 12.39 17.71 -0.93
N HIS A 187 11.70 17.44 0.16
CA HIS A 187 10.54 16.55 0.18
C HIS A 187 9.21 17.31 0.14
N ILE A 188 9.13 18.53 0.71
CA ILE A 188 7.85 19.22 0.87
C ILE A 188 7.58 20.38 -0.09
N ASN A 189 8.59 20.90 -0.80
CA ASN A 189 8.43 22.06 -1.68
C ASN A 189 7.40 21.90 -2.81
N GLN A 190 7.06 20.66 -3.16
CA GLN A 190 6.03 20.40 -4.17
C GLN A 190 4.61 20.66 -3.67
N PHE A 191 4.39 20.65 -2.35
CA PHE A 191 3.06 20.82 -1.75
C PHE A 191 2.74 22.28 -1.49
N LYS A 192 1.50 22.67 -1.71
CA LYS A 192 0.94 23.96 -1.35
C LYS A 192 0.28 23.96 0.02
N LEU A 193 -0.06 22.79 0.51
CA LEU A 193 -0.70 22.57 1.80
C LEU A 193 -0.14 21.30 2.43
N LEU A 194 0.19 21.39 3.71
CA LEU A 194 0.45 20.24 4.57
C LEU A 194 -0.66 20.17 5.62
N LEU A 195 -1.18 18.97 5.84
CA LEU A 195 -2.21 18.63 6.83
C LEU A 195 -1.64 17.69 7.87
#